data_bc679559de06e0b5a1937029dd5f5372
#
_entry.id   bc679559de06e0b5a1937029dd5f5372
#
_cell.length_a   1.000
_cell.length_b   1.000
_cell.length_c   1.000
_cell.angle_alpha   90.00
_cell.angle_beta   90.00
_cell.angle_gamma   90.00
#
_symmetry.space_group_name_H-M   'P 1'
#
loop_
_entity.id
_entity.type
_entity.pdbx_description
1 polymer ?
#
loop_
_entity_poly.entity_id
_entity_poly.type
_entity_poly.pdbx_seq_one_letter_code
_entity_poly.pdbx_strand_id
1 'polypeptide(L)' 'MKLHEGEIGKTYIVYRVMVNDAITRRLESLGITELTPVILMNKKGRGTVIIKVRGTRLALGRKISEGIEIREAASHE' A
#
# COMPACT_ATOMS: atom_id res chain seq x y z
N MET A 1 1.47 7.00 8.58
CA MET A 1 2.23 5.72 8.75
C MET A 1 2.58 5.20 7.38
N LYS A 2 3.75 4.58 7.27
CA LYS A 2 4.17 4.00 6.00
C LYS A 2 3.52 2.63 5.82
N LEU A 3 3.41 2.20 4.57
CA LEU A 3 2.73 0.94 4.27
C LEU A 3 3.35 -0.25 5.01
N HIS A 4 4.67 -0.29 5.10
CA HIS A 4 5.33 -1.41 5.80
C HIS A 4 5.14 -1.40 7.31
N GLU A 5 4.60 -0.31 7.85
CA GLU A 5 4.33 -0.21 9.28
C GLU A 5 2.94 -0.69 9.67
N GLY A 6 2.13 -1.03 8.70
CA GLY A 6 0.77 -1.48 8.97
C GLY A 6 0.74 -2.87 9.59
N GLU A 7 -0.43 -3.29 10.02
CA GLU A 7 -0.66 -4.61 10.60
C GLU A 7 -1.21 -5.56 9.56
N ILE A 8 -0.70 -6.78 9.56
CA ILE A 8 -1.18 -7.81 8.65
C ILE A 8 -2.65 -8.09 8.94
N GLY A 9 -3.44 -8.15 7.89
CA GLY A 9 -4.88 -8.43 7.99
C GLY A 9 -5.76 -7.20 8.04
N LYS A 10 -5.15 -6.02 8.20
CA LYS A 10 -5.96 -4.80 8.29
C LYS A 10 -6.10 -4.13 6.93
N THR A 11 -7.19 -3.39 6.79
CA THR A 11 -7.45 -2.58 5.60
C THR A 11 -6.99 -1.16 5.87
N TYR A 12 -6.28 -0.60 4.92
CA TYR A 12 -5.77 0.76 5.01
C TYR A 12 -6.18 1.54 3.77
N ILE A 13 -6.17 2.86 3.89
CA ILE A 13 -6.42 3.74 2.76
C ILE A 13 -5.10 4.38 2.37
N VAL A 14 -4.77 4.35 1.10
CA VAL A 14 -3.58 5.03 0.60
C VAL A 14 -3.81 6.53 0.71
N TYR A 15 -2.97 7.18 1.49
CA TYR A 15 -3.11 8.62 1.72
C TYR A 15 -2.23 9.41 0.76
N ARG A 16 -1.02 8.96 0.52
CA ARG A 16 -0.07 9.69 -0.32
C ARG A 16 0.95 8.73 -0.91
N VAL A 17 1.32 8.95 -2.16
CA VAL A 17 2.34 8.14 -2.83
C VAL A 17 3.51 9.06 -3.13
N MET A 18 4.65 8.80 -2.47
CA MET A 18 5.84 9.64 -2.58
C MET A 18 7.00 8.85 -3.15
N VAL A 19 6.90 8.53 -4.42
CA VAL A 19 7.95 7.85 -5.18
C VAL A 19 8.13 8.61 -6.49
N ASN A 20 9.09 8.22 -7.30
CA ASN A 20 9.31 8.95 -8.55
C ASN A 20 8.14 8.76 -9.52
N ASP A 21 8.10 9.60 -10.55
CA ASP A 21 6.96 9.63 -11.46
C ASP A 21 6.75 8.32 -12.19
N ALA A 22 7.81 7.66 -12.60
CA ALA A 22 7.69 6.40 -13.32
C ALA A 22 7.03 5.34 -12.44
N ILE A 23 7.44 5.26 -11.18
CA ILE A 23 6.88 4.30 -10.26
C ILE A 23 5.44 4.69 -9.92
N THR A 24 5.16 5.97 -9.76
CA THR A 24 3.80 6.44 -9.49
C THR A 24 2.87 6.00 -10.61
N ARG A 25 3.26 6.19 -11.86
CA ARG A 25 2.44 5.79 -12.98
C ARG A 25 2.22 4.28 -13.02
N ARG A 26 3.24 3.52 -12.67
CA ARG A 26 3.13 2.08 -12.63
C ARG A 26 2.14 1.65 -11.55
N LEU A 27 2.22 2.27 -10.37
CA LEU A 27 1.28 1.98 -9.29
C LEU A 27 -0.14 2.34 -9.70
N GLU A 28 -0.31 3.48 -10.37
CA GLU A 28 -1.63 3.87 -10.86
C GLU A 28 -2.20 2.85 -11.81
N SER A 29 -1.37 2.33 -12.70
CA SER A 29 -1.85 1.31 -13.65
C SER A 29 -2.22 0.01 -12.95
N LEU A 30 -1.70 -0.21 -11.74
CA LEU A 30 -2.06 -1.38 -10.94
C LEU A 30 -3.24 -1.09 -10.00
N GLY A 31 -3.77 0.12 -10.05
CA GLY A 31 -4.91 0.50 -9.22
C GLY A 31 -4.56 1.16 -7.92
N ILE A 32 -3.29 1.48 -7.68
CA ILE A 32 -2.88 2.12 -6.44
C ILE A 32 -2.77 3.62 -6.65
N THR A 33 -3.75 4.34 -6.15
CA THR A 33 -3.78 5.80 -6.18
C THR A 33 -4.18 6.29 -4.81
N GLU A 34 -4.18 7.61 -4.63
CA GLU A 34 -4.67 8.17 -3.36
C GLU A 34 -6.10 7.75 -3.14
N LEU A 35 -6.42 7.46 -1.90
CA LEU A 35 -7.73 7.03 -1.42
C LEU A 35 -8.10 5.60 -1.82
N THR A 36 -7.17 4.84 -2.38
CA THR A 36 -7.42 3.44 -2.72
C THR A 36 -7.34 2.58 -1.45
N PRO A 37 -8.32 1.73 -1.19
CA PRO A 37 -8.22 0.79 -0.07
C PRO A 37 -7.30 -0.37 -0.44
N VAL A 38 -6.46 -0.76 0.51
CA VAL A 38 -5.56 -1.90 0.35
C VAL A 38 -5.61 -2.74 1.62
N ILE A 39 -5.42 -4.04 1.47
CA ILE A 39 -5.32 -4.93 2.61
C ILE A 39 -3.88 -5.40 2.71
N LEU A 40 -3.27 -5.24 3.89
CA LEU A 40 -1.92 -5.70 4.10
C LEU A 40 -1.98 -7.19 4.38
N MET A 41 -1.50 -8.00 3.44
CA MET A 41 -1.63 -9.44 3.51
C MET A 41 -0.46 -10.10 4.21
N ASN A 42 0.75 -9.57 3.98
CA ASN A 42 1.93 -10.19 4.57
C ASN A 42 3.10 -9.21 4.48
N LYS A 43 4.15 -9.50 5.22
CA LYS A 43 5.40 -8.75 5.18
C LYS A 43 6.53 -9.74 5.02
N LYS A 44 7.51 -9.40 4.21
CA LYS A 44 8.66 -10.28 4.01
C LYS A 44 9.93 -9.45 4.10
N GLY A 45 10.90 -9.96 4.83
CA GLY A 45 12.19 -9.30 4.96
C GLY A 45 12.07 -7.91 5.55
N ARG A 46 12.82 -6.98 4.97
CA ARG A 46 12.93 -5.64 5.53
C ARG A 46 12.13 -4.64 4.72
N GLY A 47 10.83 -4.68 4.81
CA GLY A 47 10.01 -3.67 4.18
C GLY A 47 9.31 -4.09 2.90
N THR A 48 9.51 -5.33 2.45
CA THR A 48 8.71 -5.85 1.35
C THR A 48 7.35 -6.23 1.92
N VAL A 49 6.29 -5.78 1.26
CA VAL A 49 4.93 -6.07 1.70
C VAL A 49 4.15 -6.71 0.57
N ILE A 50 3.20 -7.53 0.96
CA ILE A 50 2.24 -8.10 0.01
C ILE A 50 0.90 -7.52 0.38
N ILE A 51 0.27 -6.86 -0.60
CA ILE A 51 -1.02 -6.23 -0.39
C ILE A 51 -2.03 -6.79 -1.37
N LYS A 52 -3.29 -6.60 -1.06
CA LYS A 52 -4.37 -6.94 -1.96
C LYS A 52 -5.09 -5.65 -2.34
N VAL A 53 -5.15 -5.38 -3.64
CA VAL A 53 -5.77 -4.20 -4.18
C VAL A 53 -6.76 -4.65 -5.24
N ARG A 54 -8.02 -4.30 -5.07
CA ARG A 54 -9.07 -4.64 -6.05
C ARG A 54 -9.06 -6.12 -6.41
N GLY A 55 -8.82 -6.97 -5.40
CA GLY A 55 -8.82 -8.41 -5.60
C GLY A 55 -7.52 -8.99 -6.14
N THR A 56 -6.52 -8.16 -6.40
CA THR A 56 -5.23 -8.63 -6.94
C THR A 56 -4.14 -8.47 -5.88
N ARG A 57 -3.32 -9.48 -5.74
CA ARG A 57 -2.19 -9.43 -4.81
C ARG A 57 -0.97 -8.84 -5.50
N LEU A 58 -0.31 -7.93 -4.82
CA LEU A 58 0.88 -7.28 -5.33
C LEU A 58 1.96 -7.31 -4.27
N ALA A 59 3.20 -7.57 -4.69
CA ALA A 59 4.35 -7.50 -3.80
C ALA A 59 5.08 -6.19 -4.09
N LEU A 60 5.28 -5.38 -3.06
CA LEU A 60 5.95 -4.09 -3.19
C LEU A 60 7.23 -4.11 -2.36
N GLY A 61 8.34 -3.80 -3.00
CA GLY A 61 9.62 -3.76 -2.32
C GLY A 61 9.71 -2.58 -1.36
N ARG A 62 10.78 -2.57 -0.57
CA ARG A 62 10.93 -1.60 0.51
C ARG A 62 10.90 -0.16 0.02
N LYS A 63 11.61 0.14 -1.06
CA LYS A 63 11.66 1.52 -1.54
C LYS A 63 10.29 2.06 -1.90
N ILE A 64 9.45 1.19 -2.44
CA ILE A 64 8.10 1.59 -2.79
C ILE A 64 7.24 1.67 -1.55
N SER A 65 7.31 0.67 -0.68
CA SER A 65 6.46 0.66 0.51
C SER A 65 6.78 1.81 1.46
N GLU A 66 8.04 2.25 1.49
CA GLU A 66 8.42 3.40 2.30
C GLU A 66 7.85 4.69 1.74
N GLY A 67 7.58 4.73 0.45
CA GLY A 67 7.03 5.92 -0.18
C GLY A 67 5.52 5.97 -0.19
N ILE A 68 4.84 4.95 0.32
CA ILE A 68 3.39 4.95 0.36
C ILE A 68 2.94 5.21 1.78
N GLU A 69 2.24 6.32 1.97
CA GLU A 69 1.69 6.68 3.25
C GLU A 69 0.26 6.19 3.34
N ILE A 70 -0.10 5.57 4.46
CA ILE A 70 -1.43 4.98 4.63
C ILE A 70 -2.06 5.47 5.91
N ARG A 71 -3.39 5.34 5.96
CA ARG A 71 -4.18 5.59 7.16
C ARG A 71 -5.10 4.41 7.36
N GLU A 72 -5.49 4.19 8.60
CA GLU A 72 -6.46 3.13 8.88
C GLU A 72 -7.77 3.48 8.21
N ALA A 73 -8.42 2.47 7.64
CA ALA A 73 -9.73 2.66 7.08
C ALA A 73 -10.70 2.99 8.21
N ALA A 74 -11.51 4.02 8.00
CA ALA A 74 -12.46 4.39 9.02
C ALA A 74 -13.47 3.27 9.16
N SER A 75 -13.71 2.86 10.41
CA SER A 75 -14.73 1.92 10.62
C SER A 75 -15.98 2.66 10.92
N HIS A 76 -17.00 2.43 10.26
CA HIS A 76 -18.15 3.11 10.50
C HIS A 76 -19.14 2.30 10.85
N GLU A 77 -19.52 2.61 11.47
CA GLU A 77 -20.43 1.98 11.66
C GLU A 77 -21.45 2.51 11.53
#